data_2fac6819b8f5050c465bc86e7e372754
#
_entry.id   2fac6819b8f5050c465bc86e7e372754
#
_cell.length_a   1.000
_cell.length_b   1.000
_cell.length_c   1.000
_cell.angle_alpha   90.00
_cell.angle_beta   90.00
_cell.angle_gamma   90.00
#
_symmetry.space_group_name_H-M   'P 1'
#
loop_
_entity.id
_entity.type
_entity.pdbx_description
1 polymer ?
#
loop_
_entity_poly.entity_id
_entity_poly.type
_entity_poly.pdbx_seq_one_letter_code
_entity_poly.pdbx_strand_id
1 'polypeptide(L)'
;MPVNIFDIPSEEKTSQKTLSLWVEFGICVCILAVYVCVFLVYFPEYLSKNNYAFWSELLLVPLLLSGAVFFFRVIIWNNENIETVYWNKTRLDYYQELLQKGRAYLEVIELQVRLPDLNGGVTNIIEGDLLPVRYAPKLTHMSRYLSFNSPINELNSIHQIQDRNAILFNKIMGFLINDIHMHITLLPKYVRVKVIYALNDNLKPLMEKIWQERLDNIYPGGDIEFSRNLSESIDNLLDSSSDEYIVLIVASFYGAELLDDEIDDKSESVMFLLGRLRNDGETVGHSSLGAFFRPECDWVGIDKSLLWGRVNEGRRLSGVIYSGLNEEELKKVVLKTTDVMSESALSSYIYVDSDNYLCKCPPLTEFLQLSYVNEHLPPGQYLLVNKNNDVLNSHLFNSVASV
;
A
#
# COMPACT_ATOMS: atom_id res chain seq x y z
N MET A 1 -4.49 -3.58 8.89
CA MET A 1 -3.71 -4.84 8.71
C MET A 1 -3.09 -4.82 7.32
N PRO A 2 -1.83 -5.16 7.15
CA PRO A 2 -1.22 -5.17 5.83
C PRO A 2 -1.99 -6.11 4.89
N VAL A 3 -2.29 -5.63 3.69
CA VAL A 3 -3.01 -6.42 2.69
C VAL A 3 -2.06 -7.47 2.13
N ASN A 4 -2.31 -8.76 2.43
CA ASN A 4 -1.44 -9.85 2.00
C ASN A 4 -2.06 -10.64 0.84
N ILE A 5 -1.81 -10.17 -0.37
CA ILE A 5 -2.36 -10.75 -1.61
C ILE A 5 -1.60 -11.99 -2.08
N PHE A 6 -0.32 -12.13 -1.67
CA PHE A 6 0.54 -13.24 -2.11
C PHE A 6 0.31 -14.55 -1.37
N ASP A 7 -0.41 -14.50 -0.23
CA ASP A 7 -0.75 -15.70 0.55
C ASP A 7 -2.03 -16.40 0.04
N ILE A 8 -2.67 -15.86 -0.99
CA ILE A 8 -3.84 -16.48 -1.58
C ILE A 8 -3.43 -17.80 -2.26
N PRO A 9 -4.08 -18.93 -1.90
CA PRO A 9 -3.75 -20.22 -2.49
C PRO A 9 -3.88 -20.19 -4.02
N SER A 10 -3.09 -21.02 -4.69
CA SER A 10 -3.18 -21.16 -6.14
C SER A 10 -4.54 -21.68 -6.57
N GLU A 11 -4.93 -21.41 -7.80
CA GLU A 11 -6.16 -21.90 -8.40
C GLU A 11 -6.17 -23.42 -8.42
N GLU A 12 -7.24 -24.02 -7.90
CA GLU A 12 -7.44 -25.46 -8.00
C GLU A 12 -7.83 -25.81 -9.43
N LYS A 13 -7.04 -26.70 -10.03
CA LYS A 13 -7.36 -27.23 -11.35
C LYS A 13 -8.61 -28.12 -11.21
N THR A 14 -9.68 -27.79 -11.89
CA THR A 14 -10.78 -28.72 -12.11
C THR A 14 -10.17 -30.01 -12.61
N SER A 15 -10.25 -31.08 -11.81
CA SER A 15 -9.81 -32.37 -12.28
C SER A 15 -10.77 -32.73 -13.43
N GLN A 16 -10.30 -32.51 -14.66
CA GLN A 16 -10.97 -33.02 -15.84
C GLN A 16 -10.80 -34.56 -15.86
N LYS A 17 -11.21 -35.21 -14.78
CA LYS A 17 -11.51 -36.61 -14.88
C LYS A 17 -12.78 -36.69 -15.72
N THR A 18 -12.60 -36.60 -17.04
CA THR A 18 -13.66 -36.98 -17.98
C THR A 18 -14.16 -38.35 -17.52
N LEU A 19 -15.45 -38.43 -17.19
CA LEU A 19 -16.06 -39.70 -16.94
C LEU A 19 -15.74 -40.57 -18.17
N SER A 20 -14.80 -41.49 -18.03
CA SER A 20 -14.40 -42.35 -19.16
C SER A 20 -15.56 -43.28 -19.42
N LEU A 21 -16.28 -43.04 -20.52
CA LEU A 21 -17.39 -43.90 -20.97
C LEU A 21 -16.99 -45.38 -21.00
N TRP A 22 -15.71 -45.67 -21.32
CA TRP A 22 -15.19 -47.04 -21.32
C TRP A 22 -15.10 -47.65 -19.93
N VAL A 23 -14.76 -46.87 -18.91
CA VAL A 23 -14.73 -47.35 -17.50
C VAL A 23 -16.15 -47.63 -17.04
N GLU A 24 -17.12 -46.76 -17.34
CA GLU A 24 -18.52 -46.95 -17.01
C GLU A 24 -19.11 -48.16 -17.70
N PHE A 25 -18.84 -48.32 -18.99
CA PHE A 25 -19.24 -49.51 -19.73
C PHE A 25 -18.65 -50.80 -19.12
N GLY A 26 -17.37 -50.76 -18.73
CA GLY A 26 -16.72 -51.90 -18.04
C GLY A 26 -17.40 -52.27 -16.73
N ILE A 27 -17.77 -51.26 -15.93
CA ILE A 27 -18.49 -51.47 -14.63
C ILE A 27 -19.87 -52.07 -14.89
N CYS A 28 -20.61 -51.56 -15.88
CA CYS A 28 -21.92 -52.11 -16.27
C CYS A 28 -21.81 -53.60 -16.70
N VAL A 29 -20.85 -53.90 -17.51
CA VAL A 29 -20.58 -55.33 -17.95
C VAL A 29 -20.22 -56.19 -16.77
N CYS A 30 -19.39 -55.75 -15.82
CA CYS A 30 -19.06 -56.47 -14.62
C CYS A 30 -20.29 -56.72 -13.71
N ILE A 31 -21.13 -55.71 -13.49
CA ILE A 31 -22.35 -55.85 -12.72
C ILE A 31 -23.28 -56.88 -13.35
N LEU A 32 -23.47 -56.81 -14.67
CA LEU A 32 -24.28 -57.76 -15.43
C LEU A 32 -23.74 -59.18 -15.32
N ALA A 33 -22.41 -59.35 -15.53
CA ALA A 33 -21.79 -60.68 -15.42
C ALA A 33 -21.91 -61.29 -14.03
N VAL A 34 -21.64 -60.54 -12.99
CA VAL A 34 -21.76 -60.96 -11.58
C VAL A 34 -23.22 -61.36 -11.29
N TYR A 35 -24.16 -60.49 -11.68
CA TYR A 35 -25.59 -60.74 -11.46
C TYR A 35 -26.05 -62.02 -12.18
N VAL A 36 -25.69 -62.22 -13.43
CA VAL A 36 -26.04 -63.42 -14.19
C VAL A 36 -25.43 -64.68 -13.56
N CYS A 37 -24.16 -64.63 -13.14
CA CYS A 37 -23.51 -65.76 -12.45
C CYS A 37 -24.22 -66.09 -11.13
N VAL A 38 -24.53 -65.10 -10.30
CA VAL A 38 -25.26 -65.33 -9.05
C VAL A 38 -26.65 -65.89 -9.29
N PHE A 39 -27.35 -65.32 -10.27
CA PHE A 39 -28.71 -65.78 -10.60
C PHE A 39 -28.75 -67.22 -11.08
N LEU A 40 -27.79 -67.64 -11.95
CA LEU A 40 -27.69 -68.99 -12.45
C LEU A 40 -27.31 -70.01 -11.37
N VAL A 41 -26.52 -69.63 -10.36
CA VAL A 41 -26.13 -70.48 -9.25
C VAL A 41 -27.27 -70.72 -8.28
N TYR A 42 -28.06 -69.67 -7.95
CA TYR A 42 -29.11 -69.77 -6.92
C TYR A 42 -30.47 -70.19 -7.45
N PHE A 43 -30.73 -69.99 -8.76
CA PHE A 43 -32.01 -70.30 -9.37
C PHE A 43 -31.95 -71.19 -10.61
N PRO A 44 -31.30 -72.37 -10.53
CA PRO A 44 -31.11 -73.23 -11.73
C PRO A 44 -32.40 -73.79 -12.28
N GLU A 45 -33.50 -73.91 -11.46
CA GLU A 45 -34.79 -74.45 -11.91
C GLU A 45 -35.54 -73.49 -12.81
N TYR A 46 -35.26 -72.18 -12.82
CA TYR A 46 -35.88 -71.22 -13.70
C TYR A 46 -35.41 -71.30 -15.18
N LEU A 47 -34.26 -71.91 -15.45
CA LEU A 47 -33.73 -72.11 -16.77
C LEU A 47 -34.59 -72.96 -17.67
N SER A 48 -35.49 -73.82 -17.08
CA SER A 48 -36.32 -74.77 -17.81
C SER A 48 -37.68 -74.18 -18.24
N LYS A 49 -38.05 -72.99 -17.77
CA LYS A 49 -39.32 -72.35 -18.08
C LYS A 49 -39.07 -71.15 -19.00
N ASN A 50 -39.51 -71.26 -20.26
CA ASN A 50 -39.47 -70.20 -21.25
C ASN A 50 -40.44 -69.08 -20.89
N ASN A 51 -40.17 -68.33 -19.87
CA ASN A 51 -41.06 -67.31 -19.28
C ASN A 51 -40.53 -65.90 -19.50
N TYR A 52 -41.30 -65.01 -20.09
CA TYR A 52 -40.94 -63.60 -20.28
C TYR A 52 -40.53 -62.92 -18.99
N ALA A 53 -41.12 -63.28 -17.84
CA ALA A 53 -40.76 -62.80 -16.54
C ALA A 53 -39.30 -63.07 -16.17
N PHE A 54 -38.79 -64.29 -16.50
CA PHE A 54 -37.39 -64.68 -16.26
C PHE A 54 -36.43 -63.73 -16.99
N TRP A 55 -36.63 -63.51 -18.27
CA TRP A 55 -35.76 -62.67 -19.08
C TRP A 55 -35.86 -61.19 -18.67
N SER A 56 -37.05 -60.72 -18.27
CA SER A 56 -37.19 -59.34 -17.75
C SER A 56 -36.46 -59.14 -16.45
N GLU A 57 -36.49 -60.06 -15.52
CA GLU A 57 -35.72 -59.97 -14.26
C GLU A 57 -34.23 -60.06 -14.52
N LEU A 58 -33.78 -60.98 -15.35
CA LEU A 58 -32.35 -61.18 -15.68
C LEU A 58 -31.71 -59.97 -16.31
N LEU A 59 -32.43 -59.16 -17.10
CA LEU A 59 -31.91 -58.01 -17.78
C LEU A 59 -32.24 -56.67 -17.05
N LEU A 60 -33.43 -56.53 -16.52
CA LEU A 60 -33.93 -55.30 -15.96
C LEU A 60 -33.27 -54.97 -14.62
N VAL A 61 -33.06 -55.95 -13.77
CA VAL A 61 -32.43 -55.72 -12.45
C VAL A 61 -30.97 -55.23 -12.59
N PRO A 62 -30.07 -55.91 -13.36
CA PRO A 62 -28.68 -55.38 -13.52
C PRO A 62 -28.63 -54.07 -14.28
N LEU A 63 -29.57 -53.79 -15.19
CA LEU A 63 -29.64 -52.51 -15.88
C LEU A 63 -30.03 -51.38 -14.90
N LEU A 64 -30.97 -51.62 -14.01
CA LEU A 64 -31.35 -50.65 -12.96
C LEU A 64 -30.21 -50.43 -11.98
N LEU A 65 -29.51 -51.50 -11.53
CA LEU A 65 -28.34 -51.38 -10.67
C LEU A 65 -27.20 -50.59 -11.35
N SER A 66 -26.91 -50.91 -12.59
CA SER A 66 -25.87 -50.19 -13.38
C SER A 66 -26.28 -48.71 -13.54
N GLY A 67 -27.54 -48.44 -13.84
CA GLY A 67 -28.04 -47.08 -13.93
C GLY A 67 -27.92 -46.30 -12.60
N ALA A 68 -28.23 -46.96 -11.50
CA ALA A 68 -28.10 -46.35 -10.17
C ALA A 68 -26.61 -46.01 -9.86
N VAL A 69 -25.69 -46.97 -10.09
CA VAL A 69 -24.24 -46.75 -9.89
C VAL A 69 -23.73 -45.61 -10.77
N PHE A 70 -24.12 -45.58 -12.05
CA PHE A 70 -23.77 -44.49 -12.95
C PHE A 70 -24.29 -43.14 -12.46
N PHE A 71 -25.55 -43.09 -12.03
CA PHE A 71 -26.17 -41.86 -11.50
C PHE A 71 -25.45 -41.34 -10.26
N PHE A 72 -25.12 -42.23 -9.30
CA PHE A 72 -24.33 -41.82 -8.11
C PHE A 72 -22.96 -41.30 -8.49
N ARG A 73 -22.28 -41.92 -9.44
CA ARG A 73 -20.97 -41.42 -9.90
C ARG A 73 -21.06 -40.06 -10.58
N VAL A 74 -22.12 -39.83 -11.40
CA VAL A 74 -22.36 -38.51 -12.01
C VAL A 74 -22.62 -37.46 -10.94
N ILE A 75 -23.38 -37.79 -9.90
CA ILE A 75 -23.62 -36.85 -8.78
C ILE A 75 -22.31 -36.51 -8.06
N ILE A 76 -21.50 -37.51 -7.70
CA ILE A 76 -20.23 -37.28 -7.02
C ILE A 76 -19.31 -36.43 -7.89
N TRP A 77 -19.16 -36.77 -9.16
CA TRP A 77 -18.34 -36.01 -10.09
C TRP A 77 -18.83 -34.56 -10.28
N ASN A 78 -20.15 -34.37 -10.37
CA ASN A 78 -20.74 -33.03 -10.48
C ASN A 78 -20.53 -32.20 -9.21
N ASN A 79 -20.67 -32.83 -8.03
CA ASN A 79 -20.40 -32.15 -6.75
C ASN A 79 -18.93 -31.71 -6.63
N GLU A 80 -17.96 -32.57 -6.95
CA GLU A 80 -16.54 -32.21 -6.96
C GLU A 80 -16.25 -31.04 -7.89
N ASN A 81 -16.83 -31.04 -9.10
CA ASN A 81 -16.67 -29.92 -10.04
C ASN A 81 -17.32 -28.63 -9.54
N ILE A 82 -18.51 -28.70 -8.97
CA ILE A 82 -19.22 -27.56 -8.40
C ILE A 82 -18.39 -26.98 -7.26
N GLU A 83 -17.87 -27.80 -6.35
CA GLU A 83 -17.04 -27.37 -5.23
C GLU A 83 -15.78 -26.63 -5.71
N THR A 84 -15.05 -27.18 -6.70
CA THR A 84 -13.88 -26.54 -7.28
C THR A 84 -14.21 -25.20 -7.96
N VAL A 85 -15.34 -25.13 -8.69
CA VAL A 85 -15.77 -23.88 -9.33
C VAL A 85 -16.13 -22.83 -8.29
N TYR A 86 -16.87 -23.22 -7.23
CA TYR A 86 -17.20 -22.30 -6.13
C TYR A 86 -15.95 -21.83 -5.39
N TRP A 87 -15.02 -22.73 -5.10
CA TRP A 87 -13.76 -22.38 -4.49
C TRP A 87 -12.99 -21.35 -5.31
N ASN A 88 -12.79 -21.61 -6.59
CA ASN A 88 -12.08 -20.71 -7.49
C ASN A 88 -12.78 -19.34 -7.61
N LYS A 89 -14.12 -19.34 -7.63
CA LYS A 89 -14.90 -18.10 -7.63
C LYS A 89 -14.71 -17.32 -6.32
N THR A 90 -14.89 -17.96 -5.18
CA THR A 90 -14.69 -17.32 -3.86
C THR A 90 -13.29 -16.78 -3.69
N ARG A 91 -12.29 -17.55 -4.14
CA ARG A 91 -10.89 -17.12 -4.18
C ARG A 91 -10.71 -15.86 -5.06
N LEU A 92 -11.30 -15.83 -6.24
CA LEU A 92 -11.25 -14.68 -7.14
C LEU A 92 -11.92 -13.45 -6.54
N ASP A 93 -13.11 -13.62 -5.96
CA ASP A 93 -13.85 -12.55 -5.28
C ASP A 93 -13.01 -11.97 -4.12
N TYR A 94 -12.40 -12.85 -3.32
CA TYR A 94 -11.50 -12.44 -2.23
C TYR A 94 -10.24 -11.72 -2.74
N TYR A 95 -9.64 -12.24 -3.82
CA TYR A 95 -8.51 -11.58 -4.48
C TYR A 95 -8.86 -10.17 -4.95
N GLN A 96 -10.03 -10.00 -5.56
CA GLN A 96 -10.52 -8.69 -6.03
C GLN A 96 -10.78 -7.73 -4.87
N GLU A 97 -11.35 -8.23 -3.76
CA GLU A 97 -11.55 -7.43 -2.55
C GLU A 97 -10.21 -6.94 -1.98
N LEU A 98 -9.21 -7.81 -1.88
CA LEU A 98 -7.88 -7.42 -1.41
C LEU A 98 -7.20 -6.43 -2.36
N LEU A 99 -7.35 -6.62 -3.67
CA LEU A 99 -6.86 -5.65 -4.66
C LEU A 99 -7.51 -4.29 -4.48
N GLN A 100 -8.81 -4.24 -4.31
CA GLN A 100 -9.53 -2.99 -4.10
C GLN A 100 -9.06 -2.26 -2.83
N LYS A 101 -8.89 -2.99 -1.73
CA LYS A 101 -8.36 -2.45 -0.48
C LYS A 101 -6.91 -1.96 -0.64
N GLY A 102 -6.06 -2.76 -1.30
CA GLY A 102 -4.66 -2.39 -1.53
C GLY A 102 -4.49 -1.17 -2.43
N ARG A 103 -5.44 -0.94 -3.33
CA ARG A 103 -5.45 0.19 -4.28
C ARG A 103 -6.13 1.45 -3.76
N ALA A 104 -6.61 1.45 -2.52
CA ALA A 104 -7.01 2.68 -1.87
C ALA A 104 -5.80 3.62 -1.76
N TYR A 105 -6.03 4.91 -1.95
CA TYR A 105 -4.95 5.89 -1.97
C TYR A 105 -5.35 7.19 -1.27
N LEU A 106 -4.35 7.92 -0.85
CA LEU A 106 -4.48 9.28 -0.35
C LEU A 106 -4.31 10.24 -1.54
N GLU A 107 -5.38 10.92 -1.94
CA GLU A 107 -5.33 12.02 -2.88
C GLU A 107 -4.70 13.22 -2.17
N VAL A 108 -3.51 13.61 -2.56
CA VAL A 108 -2.78 14.74 -1.97
C VAL A 108 -3.29 16.03 -2.61
N ILE A 109 -3.96 16.86 -1.84
CA ILE A 109 -4.52 18.13 -2.29
C ILE A 109 -3.48 19.24 -2.13
N GLU A 110 -2.84 19.29 -0.96
CA GLU A 110 -1.83 20.29 -0.62
C GLU A 110 -0.73 19.65 0.19
N LEU A 111 0.52 20.00 -0.10
CA LEU A 111 1.68 19.58 0.66
C LEU A 111 2.61 20.79 0.82
N GLN A 112 2.91 21.12 2.06
CA GLN A 112 3.86 22.17 2.40
C GLN A 112 4.92 21.62 3.32
N VAL A 113 6.18 21.82 2.95
CA VAL A 113 7.33 21.42 3.74
C VAL A 113 8.16 22.65 4.06
N ARG A 114 8.64 22.74 5.28
CA ARG A 114 9.54 23.78 5.76
C ARG A 114 10.83 23.12 6.23
N LEU A 115 11.91 23.50 5.61
CA LEU A 115 13.26 23.04 5.94
C LEU A 115 14.12 24.21 6.43
N PRO A 116 15.17 23.96 7.22
CA PRO A 116 16.19 24.96 7.47
C PRO A 116 16.99 25.25 6.20
N ASP A 117 17.30 26.50 5.93
CA ASP A 117 18.30 26.85 4.93
C ASP A 117 19.72 26.66 5.47
N LEU A 118 20.73 26.88 4.63
CA LEU A 118 22.16 26.77 5.03
C LEU A 118 22.54 27.75 6.14
N ASN A 119 21.76 28.80 6.38
CA ASN A 119 21.97 29.79 7.42
C ASN A 119 21.02 29.57 8.61
N GLY A 120 20.26 28.45 8.61
CA GLY A 120 19.29 28.11 9.65
C GLY A 120 17.98 28.92 9.60
N GLY A 121 17.73 29.68 8.55
CA GLY A 121 16.44 30.30 8.28
C GLY A 121 15.38 29.26 7.89
N VAL A 122 14.12 29.70 7.72
CA VAL A 122 13.04 28.83 7.24
C VAL A 122 12.94 28.99 5.73
N THR A 123 13.05 27.90 5.00
CA THR A 123 12.85 27.89 3.55
C THR A 123 11.74 26.93 3.16
N ASN A 124 11.10 27.23 2.03
CA ASN A 124 10.20 26.30 1.37
C ASN A 124 11.01 25.51 0.35
N ILE A 125 10.66 24.26 0.14
CA ILE A 125 11.18 23.51 -1.01
C ILE A 125 10.78 24.19 -2.32
N ILE A 126 9.66 24.90 -2.34
CA ILE A 126 9.08 25.60 -3.50
C ILE A 126 9.87 26.86 -3.89
N GLU A 127 10.41 27.61 -2.94
CA GLU A 127 11.07 28.91 -3.19
C GLU A 127 12.59 28.83 -3.27
N GLY A 128 13.15 27.77 -2.74
CA GLY A 128 14.59 27.56 -2.80
C GLY A 128 14.96 26.70 -4.00
N ASP A 129 15.85 27.18 -4.85
CA ASP A 129 16.67 26.23 -5.58
C ASP A 129 17.08 25.17 -4.57
N LEU A 130 16.60 23.91 -4.76
CA LEU A 130 17.11 22.80 -3.98
C LEU A 130 18.62 22.88 -4.13
N LEU A 131 19.23 23.45 -3.10
CA LEU A 131 20.66 23.54 -3.11
C LEU A 131 21.10 22.09 -3.20
N PRO A 132 21.65 21.66 -4.37
CA PRO A 132 22.24 20.36 -4.41
C PRO A 132 23.15 20.34 -3.20
N VAL A 133 22.92 19.40 -2.29
CA VAL A 133 23.83 19.20 -1.16
C VAL A 133 25.15 18.97 -1.84
N ARG A 134 25.87 20.07 -2.08
CA ARG A 134 27.14 20.02 -2.78
C ARG A 134 28.00 19.14 -1.93
N TYR A 135 28.28 17.97 -2.43
CA TYR A 135 29.35 17.16 -1.93
C TYR A 135 30.56 18.08 -1.73
N ALA A 136 30.78 18.49 -0.49
CA ALA A 136 32.08 18.90 -0.10
C ALA A 136 32.95 17.66 -0.30
N PRO A 137 33.87 17.65 -1.29
CA PRO A 137 34.63 16.46 -1.57
C PRO A 137 35.42 16.12 -0.30
N LYS A 138 35.06 14.98 0.32
CA LYS A 138 35.87 14.28 1.33
C LYS A 138 36.43 15.13 2.47
N LEU A 139 35.70 16.05 3.03
CA LEU A 139 35.97 16.51 4.39
C LEU A 139 35.36 15.46 5.31
N THR A 140 36.22 14.60 5.81
CA THR A 140 35.98 13.66 6.89
C THR A 140 35.15 14.31 7.97
N HIS A 141 33.97 13.73 8.24
CA HIS A 141 33.12 14.03 9.39
C HIS A 141 32.45 15.41 9.49
N MET A 142 32.08 16.06 8.41
CA MET A 142 31.10 17.13 8.51
C MET A 142 29.68 16.51 8.43
N SER A 143 29.02 16.53 9.56
CA SER A 143 27.61 16.22 9.70
C SER A 143 26.76 16.97 8.65
N ARG A 144 25.99 16.25 7.86
CA ARG A 144 25.04 16.81 6.87
C ARG A 144 23.73 17.23 7.52
N TYR A 145 23.83 17.88 8.64
CA TYR A 145 22.73 18.22 9.49
C TYR A 145 22.34 19.68 9.27
N LEU A 146 21.05 19.90 9.00
CA LEU A 146 20.49 21.25 8.94
C LEU A 146 19.53 21.45 10.12
N SER A 147 19.73 22.52 10.86
CA SER A 147 18.85 22.93 11.96
C SER A 147 18.35 24.35 11.77
N PHE A 148 17.14 24.61 12.26
CA PHE A 148 16.64 25.98 12.33
C PHE A 148 17.49 26.80 13.32
N ASN A 149 17.68 28.07 13.00
CA ASN A 149 18.36 29.00 13.88
C ASN A 149 17.74 29.01 15.28
N SER A 150 18.56 28.78 16.27
CA SER A 150 18.11 28.80 17.65
C SER A 150 17.69 30.23 18.06
N PRO A 151 16.47 30.43 18.57
CA PRO A 151 16.09 31.68 19.19
C PRO A 151 16.73 31.86 20.59
N ILE A 152 17.44 30.85 21.08
CA ILE A 152 18.13 30.82 22.38
C ILE A 152 19.61 30.72 22.10
N ASN A 153 20.39 31.65 22.64
CA ASN A 153 21.81 31.78 22.32
C ASN A 153 22.71 30.66 22.90
N GLU A 154 22.24 29.97 23.95
CA GLU A 154 23.00 28.89 24.58
C GLU A 154 22.04 27.73 24.92
N LEU A 155 22.33 26.55 24.38
CA LEU A 155 21.54 25.33 24.60
C LEU A 155 22.34 24.37 25.48
N ASN A 156 22.33 24.63 26.79
CA ASN A 156 23.12 23.84 27.76
C ASN A 156 22.31 22.79 28.52
N SER A 157 21.00 22.69 28.26
CA SER A 157 20.14 21.75 28.96
C SER A 157 18.98 21.24 28.08
N ILE A 158 18.43 20.08 28.43
CA ILE A 158 17.26 19.49 27.77
C ILE A 158 16.04 20.45 27.82
N HIS A 159 15.88 21.19 28.90
CA HIS A 159 14.79 22.18 29.02
C HIS A 159 14.92 23.31 28.01
N GLN A 160 16.14 23.82 27.80
CA GLN A 160 16.38 24.88 26.81
C GLN A 160 16.14 24.39 25.37
N ILE A 161 16.42 23.11 25.06
CA ILE A 161 16.08 22.51 23.79
C ILE A 161 14.55 22.42 23.63
N GLN A 162 13.83 22.00 24.66
CA GLN A 162 12.37 21.93 24.65
C GLN A 162 11.75 23.32 24.43
N ASP A 163 12.26 24.34 25.12
CA ASP A 163 11.81 25.73 24.96
C ASP A 163 12.11 26.25 23.54
N ARG A 164 13.31 25.98 23.02
CA ARG A 164 13.68 26.29 21.61
C ARG A 164 12.69 25.66 20.65
N ASN A 165 12.48 24.37 20.78
CA ASN A 165 11.61 23.60 19.86
C ASN A 165 10.16 24.12 19.93
N ALA A 166 9.68 24.47 21.12
CA ALA A 166 8.35 25.06 21.29
C ALA A 166 8.22 26.44 20.61
N ILE A 167 9.22 27.30 20.74
CA ILE A 167 9.25 28.63 20.11
C ILE A 167 9.30 28.49 18.58
N LEU A 168 10.19 27.65 18.08
CA LEU A 168 10.31 27.39 16.63
C LEU A 168 9.04 26.80 16.04
N PHE A 169 8.50 25.78 16.69
CA PHE A 169 7.26 25.16 16.29
C PHE A 169 6.11 26.16 16.20
N ASN A 170 5.94 26.98 17.25
CA ASN A 170 4.90 27.99 17.26
C ASN A 170 5.08 29.04 16.13
N LYS A 171 6.31 29.44 15.86
CA LYS A 171 6.62 30.37 14.76
C LYS A 171 6.32 29.76 13.40
N ILE A 172 6.79 28.54 13.12
CA ILE A 172 6.61 27.87 11.82
C ILE A 172 5.15 27.52 11.62
N MET A 173 4.49 26.95 12.64
CA MET A 173 3.05 26.66 12.58
C MET A 173 2.19 27.91 12.42
N GLY A 174 2.64 29.05 12.93
CA GLY A 174 1.96 30.32 12.70
C GLY A 174 1.84 30.70 11.21
N PHE A 175 2.86 30.40 10.43
CA PHE A 175 2.82 30.58 8.96
C PHE A 175 1.99 29.48 8.28
N LEU A 176 2.26 28.22 8.59
CA LEU A 176 1.53 27.09 8.00
C LEU A 176 0.02 27.14 8.23
N ILE A 177 -0.41 27.55 9.43
CA ILE A 177 -1.85 27.61 9.77
C ILE A 177 -2.59 28.64 8.93
N ASN A 178 -1.97 29.73 8.55
CA ASN A 178 -2.63 30.70 7.67
C ASN A 178 -2.90 30.08 6.29
N ASP A 179 -1.95 29.33 5.77
CA ASP A 179 -2.10 28.62 4.50
C ASP A 179 -3.11 27.48 4.61
N ILE A 180 -3.02 26.69 5.70
CA ILE A 180 -3.98 25.63 6.05
C ILE A 180 -5.41 26.19 6.16
N HIS A 181 -5.57 27.32 6.82
CA HIS A 181 -6.86 27.93 7.02
C HIS A 181 -7.56 28.22 5.70
N MET A 182 -6.82 28.71 4.70
CA MET A 182 -7.38 28.96 3.37
C MET A 182 -7.88 27.66 2.72
N HIS A 183 -7.08 26.60 2.73
CA HIS A 183 -7.44 25.33 2.12
C HIS A 183 -8.59 24.63 2.85
N ILE A 184 -8.58 24.63 4.18
CA ILE A 184 -9.65 24.01 4.98
C ILE A 184 -10.97 24.78 4.82
N THR A 185 -10.97 26.10 4.72
CA THR A 185 -12.20 26.88 4.53
C THR A 185 -12.87 26.62 3.18
N LEU A 186 -12.14 26.14 2.20
CA LEU A 186 -12.68 25.75 0.89
C LEU A 186 -13.34 24.37 0.93
N LEU A 187 -13.11 23.57 1.96
CA LEU A 187 -13.73 22.25 2.10
C LEU A 187 -15.25 22.36 2.39
N PRO A 188 -16.05 21.41 1.89
CA PRO A 188 -17.47 21.38 2.20
C PRO A 188 -17.71 21.22 3.70
N LYS A 189 -18.62 22.00 4.28
CA LYS A 189 -18.89 22.06 5.73
C LYS A 189 -19.36 20.74 6.37
N TYR A 190 -19.80 19.78 5.57
CA TYR A 190 -20.31 18.48 6.02
C TYR A 190 -19.26 17.36 5.98
N VAL A 191 -18.03 17.70 5.65
CA VAL A 191 -16.95 16.73 5.52
C VAL A 191 -16.30 16.48 6.87
N ARG A 192 -15.97 15.23 7.15
CA ARG A 192 -15.17 14.89 8.32
C ARG A 192 -13.69 15.17 8.02
N VAL A 193 -13.04 15.84 8.94
CA VAL A 193 -11.60 16.09 8.89
C VAL A 193 -10.95 15.34 10.04
N LYS A 194 -10.08 14.40 9.73
CA LYS A 194 -9.24 13.73 10.72
C LYS A 194 -7.87 14.40 10.73
N VAL A 195 -7.41 14.79 11.90
CA VAL A 195 -6.10 15.41 12.08
C VAL A 195 -5.15 14.42 12.70
N ILE A 196 -4.07 14.12 12.02
CA ILE A 196 -3.01 13.26 12.55
C ILE A 196 -1.74 14.10 12.69
N TYR A 197 -1.14 14.05 13.85
CA TYR A 197 0.13 14.71 14.06
C TYR A 197 1.18 13.74 14.60
N ALA A 198 2.39 13.84 14.07
CA ALA A 198 3.57 13.14 14.54
C ALA A 198 4.59 14.19 15.00
N LEU A 199 4.69 14.38 16.29
CA LEU A 199 5.50 15.41 16.94
C LEU A 199 6.27 14.82 18.10
N ASN A 200 7.31 15.52 18.54
CA ASN A 200 7.94 15.22 19.81
C ASN A 200 6.91 15.36 20.95
N ASP A 201 6.98 14.53 21.98
CA ASP A 201 5.98 14.48 23.06
C ASP A 201 5.78 15.84 23.78
N ASN A 202 6.82 16.65 23.87
CA ASN A 202 6.76 17.99 24.45
C ASN A 202 6.00 19.02 23.60
N LEU A 203 5.80 18.75 22.31
CA LEU A 203 5.09 19.64 21.39
C LEU A 203 3.59 19.34 21.30
N LYS A 204 3.14 18.18 21.77
CA LYS A 204 1.73 17.77 21.73
C LYS A 204 0.78 18.80 22.37
N PRO A 205 0.97 19.23 23.63
CA PRO A 205 0.05 20.17 24.26
C PRO A 205 0.01 21.50 23.51
N LEU A 206 1.12 21.89 22.90
CA LEU A 206 1.20 23.11 22.12
C LEU A 206 0.38 22.96 20.82
N MET A 207 0.46 21.83 20.15
CA MET A 207 -0.32 21.55 18.92
C MET A 207 -1.82 21.53 19.22
N GLU A 208 -2.24 20.84 20.27
CA GLU A 208 -3.64 20.80 20.70
C GLU A 208 -4.18 22.20 20.99
N LYS A 209 -3.40 23.03 21.69
CA LYS A 209 -3.75 24.43 21.96
C LYS A 209 -3.87 25.25 20.67
N ILE A 210 -2.90 25.14 19.75
CA ILE A 210 -2.92 25.83 18.46
C ILE A 210 -4.14 25.42 17.65
N TRP A 211 -4.47 24.13 17.64
CA TRP A 211 -5.65 23.61 16.95
C TRP A 211 -6.93 24.21 17.53
N GLN A 212 -7.11 24.12 18.84
CA GLN A 212 -8.28 24.65 19.53
C GLN A 212 -8.47 26.17 19.34
N GLU A 213 -7.39 26.94 19.43
CA GLU A 213 -7.47 28.39 19.29
C GLU A 213 -7.73 28.87 17.87
N ARG A 214 -7.26 28.17 16.85
CA ARG A 214 -7.24 28.67 15.49
C ARG A 214 -8.09 27.89 14.49
N LEU A 215 -8.24 26.58 14.68
CA LEU A 215 -8.87 25.70 13.70
C LEU A 215 -10.18 25.07 14.20
N ASP A 216 -10.38 24.88 15.50
CA ASP A 216 -11.58 24.26 16.06
C ASP A 216 -12.86 25.09 15.80
N ASN A 217 -12.73 26.40 15.69
CA ASN A 217 -13.82 27.29 15.29
C ASN A 217 -14.31 27.07 13.87
N ILE A 218 -13.46 26.52 13.00
CA ILE A 218 -13.74 26.25 11.59
C ILE A 218 -14.30 24.84 11.41
N TYR A 219 -13.74 23.89 12.15
CA TYR A 219 -14.12 22.48 12.17
C TYR A 219 -14.31 22.00 13.63
N PRO A 220 -15.42 22.35 14.26
CA PRO A 220 -15.73 21.85 15.60
C PRO A 220 -15.93 20.34 15.54
N GLY A 221 -15.11 19.60 16.28
CA GLY A 221 -15.18 18.14 16.38
C GLY A 221 -14.28 17.38 15.42
N GLY A 222 -13.22 18.01 14.92
CA GLY A 222 -12.14 17.30 14.22
C GLY A 222 -11.55 16.20 15.12
N ASP A 223 -11.45 14.98 14.59
CA ASP A 223 -10.85 13.85 15.30
C ASP A 223 -9.32 14.01 15.26
N ILE A 224 -8.73 14.31 16.42
CA ILE A 224 -7.28 14.56 16.54
C ILE A 224 -6.60 13.30 17.06
N GLU A 225 -5.68 12.75 16.29
CA GLU A 225 -4.92 11.56 16.65
C GLU A 225 -3.42 11.87 16.70
N PHE A 226 -2.76 11.38 17.73
CA PHE A 226 -1.30 11.38 17.78
C PHE A 226 -0.75 10.06 17.27
N SER A 227 0.13 10.14 16.27
CA SER A 227 0.81 8.98 15.70
C SER A 227 2.29 8.95 16.08
N ARG A 228 2.76 7.80 16.52
CA ARG A 228 4.19 7.50 16.66
C ARG A 228 4.79 6.86 15.40
N ASN A 229 3.94 6.20 14.63
CA ASN A 229 4.31 5.55 13.36
C ASN A 229 3.37 6.06 12.26
N LEU A 230 3.86 6.99 11.47
CA LEU A 230 3.06 7.67 10.46
C LEU A 230 2.60 6.71 9.34
N SER A 231 3.48 5.81 8.89
CA SER A 231 3.15 4.83 7.85
C SER A 231 2.02 3.89 8.29
N GLU A 232 2.06 3.43 9.54
CA GLU A 232 0.99 2.60 10.11
C GLU A 232 -0.33 3.36 10.25
N SER A 233 -0.26 4.64 10.65
CA SER A 233 -1.47 5.47 10.74
C SER A 233 -2.10 5.72 9.37
N ILE A 234 -1.30 5.93 8.33
CA ILE A 234 -1.78 6.07 6.95
C ILE A 234 -2.38 4.74 6.47
N ASP A 235 -1.73 3.62 6.75
CA ASP A 235 -2.24 2.28 6.39
C ASP A 235 -3.61 2.02 7.03
N ASN A 236 -3.75 2.30 8.33
CA ASN A 236 -5.01 2.16 9.04
C ASN A 236 -6.11 3.08 8.51
N LEU A 237 -5.74 4.28 8.05
CA LEU A 237 -6.68 5.21 7.43
C LEU A 237 -7.18 4.69 6.08
N LEU A 238 -6.31 4.12 5.27
CA LEU A 238 -6.66 3.55 3.97
C LEU A 238 -7.56 2.32 4.10
N ASP A 239 -7.58 1.68 5.26
CA ASP A 239 -8.54 0.62 5.59
C ASP A 239 -9.92 1.17 6.02
N SER A 240 -10.01 2.47 6.35
CA SER A 240 -11.29 3.11 6.66
C SER A 240 -12.04 3.42 5.36
N SER A 241 -13.31 3.02 5.29
CA SER A 241 -14.12 3.07 4.05
C SER A 241 -14.75 4.44 3.76
N SER A 242 -14.19 5.52 4.26
CA SER A 242 -14.86 6.82 4.23
C SER A 242 -14.15 7.85 3.34
N ASP A 243 -14.94 8.67 2.65
CA ASP A 243 -14.55 9.91 1.98
C ASP A 243 -14.07 10.98 2.98
N GLU A 244 -13.09 10.65 3.82
CA GLU A 244 -12.60 11.56 4.86
C GLU A 244 -11.45 12.41 4.33
N TYR A 245 -11.43 13.66 4.77
CA TYR A 245 -10.26 14.50 4.59
C TYR A 245 -9.30 14.33 5.76
N ILE A 246 -8.03 14.33 5.45
CA ILE A 246 -6.96 14.07 6.40
C ILE A 246 -6.01 15.26 6.38
N VAL A 247 -5.70 15.72 7.58
CA VAL A 247 -4.64 16.69 7.81
C VAL A 247 -3.51 15.96 8.53
N LEU A 248 -2.34 15.91 7.90
CA LEU A 248 -1.13 15.39 8.51
C LEU A 248 -0.22 16.57 8.90
N ILE A 249 0.21 16.59 10.15
CA ILE A 249 1.16 17.56 10.66
C ILE A 249 2.32 16.79 11.27
N VAL A 250 3.48 16.95 10.69
CA VAL A 250 4.70 16.28 11.18
C VAL A 250 5.76 17.32 11.45
N ALA A 251 6.40 17.23 12.59
CA ALA A 251 7.53 18.08 12.93
C ALA A 251 8.61 17.29 13.63
N SER A 252 9.83 17.50 13.19
CA SER A 252 11.02 16.88 13.74
C SER A 252 12.01 17.97 14.10
N PHE A 253 12.28 18.12 15.40
CA PHE A 253 13.24 19.06 15.94
C PHE A 253 14.25 18.32 16.82
N TYR A 254 15.50 18.50 16.58
CA TYR A 254 16.56 17.76 17.27
C TYR A 254 17.41 18.64 18.17
N GLY A 255 17.65 19.87 17.96
CA GLY A 255 18.54 20.71 18.77
C GLY A 255 20.01 20.27 18.65
N ALA A 256 20.71 20.81 17.72
CA ALA A 256 21.98 20.36 17.20
C ALA A 256 23.13 20.12 18.20
N GLU A 257 23.11 20.77 19.36
CA GLU A 257 24.31 20.91 20.20
C GLU A 257 24.43 19.88 21.34
N LEU A 258 23.42 19.01 21.54
CA LEU A 258 23.42 18.05 22.66
C LEU A 258 23.29 16.58 22.21
N LEU A 259 23.56 16.30 20.96
CA LEU A 259 23.22 15.00 20.42
C LEU A 259 24.43 14.09 20.30
N ASP A 260 24.30 12.92 20.91
CA ASP A 260 25.20 11.79 20.72
C ASP A 260 25.42 11.48 19.22
N ASP A 261 26.54 10.86 18.91
CA ASP A 261 27.06 10.53 17.56
C ASP A 261 26.04 9.82 16.61
N GLU A 262 24.88 9.39 17.11
CA GLU A 262 23.83 8.69 16.34
C GLU A 262 22.91 9.62 15.50
N ILE A 263 23.02 10.92 15.63
CA ILE A 263 22.08 11.87 14.98
C ILE A 263 22.74 12.66 13.84
N ASP A 264 23.97 12.35 13.53
CA ASP A 264 24.83 13.09 12.59
C ASP A 264 24.26 13.31 11.17
N ASP A 265 23.16 12.63 10.79
CA ASP A 265 22.60 12.73 9.44
C ASP A 265 21.13 13.19 9.39
N LYS A 266 20.53 13.61 10.50
CA LYS A 266 19.09 13.94 10.55
C LYS A 266 18.85 15.43 10.61
N SER A 267 18.17 16.00 9.62
CA SER A 267 17.82 17.42 9.58
C SER A 267 16.45 17.69 10.21
N GLU A 268 16.29 18.91 10.75
CA GLU A 268 15.02 19.36 11.28
C GLU A 268 14.05 19.70 10.14
N SER A 269 12.77 19.47 10.37
CA SER A 269 11.76 19.73 9.35
C SER A 269 10.36 19.83 9.95
N VAL A 270 9.49 20.55 9.26
CA VAL A 270 8.05 20.62 9.56
C VAL A 270 7.27 20.45 8.28
N MET A 271 6.24 19.63 8.32
CA MET A 271 5.37 19.34 7.19
C MET A 271 3.90 19.50 7.57
N PHE A 272 3.15 19.99 6.61
CA PHE A 272 1.70 19.93 6.56
C PHE A 272 1.24 19.29 5.26
N LEU A 273 0.30 18.36 5.35
CA LEU A 273 -0.35 17.76 4.20
C LEU A 273 -1.87 17.78 4.40
N LEU A 274 -2.58 18.21 3.38
CA LEU A 274 -4.02 18.03 3.26
C LEU A 274 -4.28 16.99 2.18
N GLY A 275 -5.02 15.95 2.53
CA GLY A 275 -5.37 14.89 1.61
C GLY A 275 -6.81 14.42 1.77
N ARG A 276 -7.26 13.60 0.83
CA ARG A 276 -8.57 12.96 0.86
C ARG A 276 -8.41 11.47 0.59
N LEU A 277 -9.08 10.64 1.39
CA LEU A 277 -9.12 9.20 1.14
C LEU A 277 -9.96 8.89 -0.09
N ARG A 278 -9.43 8.02 -0.95
CA ARG A 278 -10.07 7.56 -2.17
C ARG A 278 -9.98 6.05 -2.30
N ASN A 279 -11.03 5.48 -2.87
CA ASN A 279 -11.08 4.07 -3.20
C ASN A 279 -10.57 3.79 -4.61
N ASP A 280 -10.27 2.52 -4.89
CA ASP A 280 -9.89 2.08 -6.24
C ASP A 280 -10.98 2.43 -7.27
N GLY A 281 -10.53 2.93 -8.43
CA GLY A 281 -11.42 3.31 -9.54
C GLY A 281 -11.89 4.77 -9.53
N GLU A 282 -11.68 5.52 -8.45
CA GLU A 282 -11.93 6.96 -8.44
C GLU A 282 -10.83 7.72 -9.21
N THR A 283 -11.20 8.81 -9.84
CA THR A 283 -10.24 9.67 -10.55
C THR A 283 -9.63 10.69 -9.61
N VAL A 284 -8.32 10.90 -9.74
CA VAL A 284 -7.61 11.98 -9.06
C VAL A 284 -8.17 13.32 -9.54
N GLY A 285 -8.49 14.22 -8.61
CA GLY A 285 -9.05 15.54 -8.94
C GLY A 285 -8.03 16.41 -9.70
N HIS A 286 -8.52 17.26 -10.58
CA HIS A 286 -7.67 18.17 -11.37
C HIS A 286 -6.89 19.19 -10.52
N SER A 287 -7.33 19.43 -9.29
CA SER A 287 -6.70 20.37 -8.36
C SER A 287 -5.79 19.70 -7.32
N SER A 288 -5.52 18.41 -7.46
CA SER A 288 -4.66 17.68 -6.54
C SER A 288 -3.26 17.51 -7.10
N LEU A 289 -2.28 17.35 -6.20
CA LEU A 289 -0.89 17.08 -6.55
C LEU A 289 -0.69 15.65 -7.07
N GLY A 290 -1.54 14.71 -6.62
CA GLY A 290 -1.47 13.34 -7.06
C GLY A 290 -2.05 12.32 -6.09
N ALA A 291 -1.85 11.04 -6.40
CA ALA A 291 -2.27 9.90 -5.61
C ALA A 291 -1.08 9.24 -4.91
N PHE A 292 -1.12 9.17 -3.59
CA PHE A 292 -0.15 8.49 -2.75
C PHE A 292 -0.75 7.16 -2.29
N PHE A 293 -0.21 6.07 -2.81
CA PHE A 293 -0.70 4.73 -2.54
C PHE A 293 -0.21 4.19 -1.21
N ARG A 294 -0.80 3.10 -0.78
CA ARG A 294 -0.54 2.41 0.48
C ARG A 294 0.96 2.18 0.72
N PRO A 295 1.45 2.49 1.93
CA PRO A 295 2.80 2.16 2.35
C PRO A 295 2.99 0.65 2.45
N GLU A 296 4.09 0.15 1.95
CA GLU A 296 4.47 -1.26 2.06
C GLU A 296 5.88 -1.39 2.62
N CYS A 297 6.07 -2.43 3.43
CA CYS A 297 7.36 -2.72 4.06
C CYS A 297 8.05 -3.89 3.38
N ASP A 298 9.36 -3.98 3.57
CA ASP A 298 10.23 -5.04 3.07
C ASP A 298 10.38 -5.12 1.53
N TRP A 299 11.20 -6.05 1.08
CA TRP A 299 11.48 -6.27 -0.35
C TRP A 299 10.27 -6.76 -1.14
N VAL A 300 9.36 -7.48 -0.51
CA VAL A 300 8.08 -7.91 -1.10
C VAL A 300 7.13 -6.73 -1.25
N GLY A 301 7.26 -5.73 -0.39
CA GLY A 301 6.50 -4.49 -0.45
C GLY A 301 6.68 -3.73 -1.76
N ILE A 302 7.87 -3.78 -2.39
CA ILE A 302 8.08 -3.18 -3.71
C ILE A 302 7.14 -3.78 -4.75
N ASP A 303 7.01 -5.10 -4.79
CA ASP A 303 6.12 -5.78 -5.76
C ASP A 303 4.64 -5.43 -5.50
N LYS A 304 4.26 -5.31 -4.22
CA LYS A 304 2.93 -4.84 -3.83
C LYS A 304 2.69 -3.38 -4.23
N SER A 305 3.65 -2.48 -3.97
CA SER A 305 3.54 -1.08 -4.37
C SER A 305 3.33 -0.93 -5.88
N LEU A 306 4.04 -1.72 -6.70
CA LEU A 306 3.86 -1.77 -8.14
C LEU A 306 2.46 -2.28 -8.53
N LEU A 307 1.93 -3.26 -7.80
CA LEU A 307 0.60 -3.82 -8.01
C LEU A 307 -0.50 -2.81 -7.65
N TRP A 308 -0.34 -2.08 -6.54
CA TRP A 308 -1.29 -1.04 -6.12
C TRP A 308 -1.40 0.08 -7.15
N GLY A 309 -0.30 0.51 -7.72
CA GLY A 309 -0.27 1.51 -8.79
C GLY A 309 -0.67 1.02 -10.17
N ARG A 310 -1.07 -0.26 -10.32
CA ARG A 310 -1.42 -0.88 -11.61
C ARG A 310 -0.28 -0.84 -12.64
N VAL A 311 0.96 -0.80 -12.18
CA VAL A 311 2.13 -0.75 -13.06
C VAL A 311 2.16 -1.98 -13.98
N ASN A 312 1.79 -3.15 -13.46
CA ASN A 312 1.73 -4.39 -14.23
C ASN A 312 0.50 -4.49 -15.17
N GLU A 313 -0.45 -3.56 -15.08
CA GLU A 313 -1.69 -3.53 -15.89
C GLU A 313 -1.61 -2.53 -17.05
N GLY A 314 -0.40 -2.21 -17.50
CA GLY A 314 -0.15 -1.33 -18.65
C GLY A 314 0.27 0.09 -18.31
N ARG A 315 0.29 0.47 -17.04
CA ARG A 315 0.96 1.69 -16.58
C ARG A 315 2.45 1.43 -16.44
N ARG A 316 3.25 2.46 -16.63
CA ARG A 316 4.70 2.37 -16.57
C ARG A 316 5.27 3.34 -15.55
N LEU A 317 6.36 2.94 -14.89
CA LEU A 317 7.08 3.84 -14.00
C LEU A 317 7.81 4.93 -14.80
N SER A 318 7.71 6.15 -14.32
CA SER A 318 8.47 7.30 -14.81
C SER A 318 9.82 7.42 -14.10
N GLY A 319 9.96 6.92 -12.89
CA GLY A 319 11.22 6.92 -12.15
C GLY A 319 11.12 6.26 -10.78
N VAL A 320 12.26 6.11 -10.14
CA VAL A 320 12.43 5.63 -8.77
C VAL A 320 13.22 6.66 -7.98
N ILE A 321 12.72 7.05 -6.83
CA ILE A 321 13.39 7.94 -5.91
C ILE A 321 13.68 7.15 -4.64
N TYR A 322 14.93 7.14 -4.25
CA TYR A 322 15.35 6.32 -3.12
C TYR A 322 16.18 7.11 -2.11
N SER A 323 16.18 6.64 -0.86
CA SER A 323 16.97 7.14 0.25
C SER A 323 17.49 6.00 1.12
N GLY A 324 18.71 6.11 1.61
CA GLY A 324 19.29 5.17 2.56
C GLY A 324 19.66 3.81 2.00
N LEU A 325 19.65 3.61 0.68
CA LEU A 325 20.01 2.34 0.05
C LEU A 325 21.52 2.27 -0.23
N ASN A 326 22.12 1.12 0.04
CA ASN A 326 23.46 0.80 -0.43
C ASN A 326 23.45 0.29 -1.89
N GLU A 327 24.62 0.12 -2.51
CA GLU A 327 24.73 -0.30 -3.92
C GLU A 327 24.09 -1.67 -4.21
N GLU A 328 24.15 -2.63 -3.28
CA GLU A 328 23.56 -3.96 -3.47
C GLU A 328 22.03 -3.91 -3.40
N GLU A 329 21.53 -3.09 -2.51
CA GLU A 329 20.10 -2.85 -2.34
C GLU A 329 19.51 -2.11 -3.55
N LEU A 330 20.23 -1.08 -4.02
CA LEU A 330 19.85 -0.38 -5.24
C LEU A 330 19.81 -1.33 -6.44
N LYS A 331 20.77 -2.23 -6.61
CA LYS A 331 20.74 -3.25 -7.65
C LYS A 331 19.47 -4.13 -7.59
N LYS A 332 19.04 -4.49 -6.38
CA LYS A 332 17.78 -5.26 -6.22
C LYS A 332 16.56 -4.45 -6.64
N VAL A 333 16.49 -3.18 -6.29
CA VAL A 333 15.41 -2.28 -6.73
C VAL A 333 15.41 -2.16 -8.25
N VAL A 334 16.57 -1.92 -8.87
CA VAL A 334 16.73 -1.83 -10.32
C VAL A 334 16.22 -3.10 -11.00
N LEU A 335 16.63 -4.28 -10.53
CA LEU A 335 16.18 -5.57 -11.10
C LEU A 335 14.64 -5.74 -11.04
N LYS A 336 13.99 -5.26 -9.97
CA LYS A 336 12.53 -5.34 -9.83
C LYS A 336 11.77 -4.33 -10.70
N THR A 337 12.39 -3.23 -11.06
CA THR A 337 11.70 -2.11 -11.72
C THR A 337 12.04 -1.95 -13.20
N THR A 338 13.15 -2.51 -13.67
CA THR A 338 13.61 -2.33 -15.07
C THR A 338 12.55 -2.70 -16.12
N ASP A 339 11.85 -3.81 -15.95
CA ASP A 339 10.87 -4.30 -16.94
C ASP A 339 9.58 -3.48 -16.99
N VAL A 340 9.34 -2.67 -15.94
CA VAL A 340 8.13 -1.86 -15.81
C VAL A 340 8.36 -0.37 -16.04
N MET A 341 9.59 0.03 -16.36
CA MET A 341 9.93 1.42 -16.70
C MET A 341 9.34 1.85 -18.04
N SER A 342 9.03 3.13 -18.16
CA SER A 342 8.60 3.73 -19.42
C SER A 342 9.80 3.95 -20.36
N GLU A 343 9.57 3.85 -21.69
CA GLU A 343 10.61 4.13 -22.68
C GLU A 343 11.14 5.57 -22.59
N SER A 344 10.29 6.52 -22.24
CA SER A 344 10.68 7.91 -22.02
C SER A 344 11.56 8.08 -20.78
N ALA A 345 11.40 7.23 -19.78
CA ALA A 345 12.23 7.23 -18.59
C ALA A 345 13.67 6.77 -18.89
N LEU A 346 13.88 5.95 -19.92
CA LEU A 346 15.21 5.49 -20.32
C LEU A 346 16.10 6.62 -20.87
N SER A 347 15.53 7.77 -21.21
CA SER A 347 16.24 8.95 -21.72
C SER A 347 16.57 10.01 -20.68
N SER A 348 16.02 9.96 -19.46
CA SER A 348 16.22 10.96 -18.41
C SER A 348 16.10 10.36 -17.01
N TYR A 349 17.07 10.61 -16.16
CA TYR A 349 17.17 10.34 -14.71
C TYR A 349 16.11 9.39 -14.12
N ILE A 350 16.38 8.10 -14.22
CA ILE A 350 15.44 7.06 -13.86
C ILE A 350 15.48 6.74 -12.37
N TYR A 351 16.68 6.83 -11.79
CA TYR A 351 16.96 6.53 -10.38
C TYR A 351 17.57 7.75 -9.73
N VAL A 352 16.83 8.35 -8.81
CA VAL A 352 17.24 9.57 -8.10
C VAL A 352 17.54 9.22 -6.66
N ASP A 353 18.78 9.45 -6.25
CA ASP A 353 19.15 9.40 -4.84
C ASP A 353 18.74 10.71 -4.16
N SER A 354 17.65 10.65 -3.39
CA SER A 354 17.13 11.83 -2.69
C SER A 354 18.09 12.35 -1.62
N ASP A 355 18.96 11.52 -1.07
CA ASP A 355 19.93 11.97 -0.06
C ASP A 355 20.97 12.95 -0.64
N ASN A 356 21.10 13.00 -1.97
CA ASN A 356 21.95 13.95 -2.67
C ASN A 356 21.32 15.34 -2.85
N TYR A 357 20.00 15.41 -2.77
CA TYR A 357 19.21 16.63 -3.02
C TYR A 357 18.43 17.10 -1.80
N LEU A 358 18.01 16.17 -0.95
CA LEU A 358 17.20 16.41 0.22
C LEU A 358 17.96 15.95 1.46
N CYS A 359 17.78 16.67 2.54
CA CYS A 359 18.33 16.24 3.82
C CYS A 359 17.60 14.98 4.31
N LYS A 360 18.30 14.11 5.00
CA LYS A 360 17.63 12.99 5.71
C LYS A 360 16.77 13.54 6.82
N CYS A 361 15.49 13.39 6.70
CA CYS A 361 14.49 13.83 7.68
C CYS A 361 13.57 12.65 8.03
N PRO A 362 14.03 11.64 8.78
CA PRO A 362 13.11 10.61 9.28
C PRO A 362 12.10 11.30 10.18
N PRO A 363 10.90 11.23 10.18
CA PRO A 363 9.89 10.44 9.50
C PRO A 363 9.28 11.10 8.25
N LEU A 364 9.90 12.12 7.71
CA LEU A 364 9.38 12.96 6.62
C LEU A 364 9.95 12.61 5.25
N THR A 365 10.94 11.71 5.17
CA THR A 365 11.65 11.41 3.91
C THR A 365 10.73 11.12 2.74
N GLU A 366 9.68 10.36 2.96
CA GLU A 366 8.71 9.96 1.93
C GLU A 366 7.96 11.18 1.35
N PHE A 367 7.56 12.10 2.21
CA PHE A 367 6.86 13.31 1.81
C PHE A 367 7.79 14.36 1.19
N LEU A 368 9.06 14.38 1.60
CA LEU A 368 10.06 15.18 0.92
C LEU A 368 10.29 14.69 -0.51
N GLN A 369 10.39 13.37 -0.69
CA GLN A 369 10.47 12.77 -2.02
C GLN A 369 9.22 13.08 -2.87
N LEU A 370 8.03 13.04 -2.26
CA LEU A 370 6.78 13.40 -2.91
C LEU A 370 6.79 14.87 -3.36
N SER A 371 7.21 15.80 -2.48
CA SER A 371 7.36 17.21 -2.83
C SER A 371 8.36 17.39 -3.98
N TYR A 372 9.51 16.71 -3.92
CA TYR A 372 10.50 16.73 -4.98
C TYR A 372 9.93 16.26 -6.32
N VAL A 373 9.18 15.15 -6.33
CA VAL A 373 8.51 14.66 -7.55
C VAL A 373 7.60 15.72 -8.13
N ASN A 374 6.77 16.30 -7.28
CA ASN A 374 5.75 17.24 -7.75
C ASN A 374 6.34 18.54 -8.31
N GLU A 375 7.46 18.99 -7.79
CA GLU A 375 8.06 20.27 -8.15
C GLU A 375 9.10 20.18 -9.28
N HIS A 376 9.83 19.06 -9.36
CA HIS A 376 11.00 18.96 -10.23
C HIS A 376 10.89 17.89 -11.31
N LEU A 377 9.92 17.00 -11.22
CA LEU A 377 9.78 15.89 -12.17
C LEU A 377 8.51 16.01 -12.99
N PRO A 378 8.49 15.49 -14.23
CA PRO A 378 7.29 15.50 -15.05
C PRO A 378 6.18 14.65 -14.41
N PRO A 379 4.91 14.92 -14.73
CA PRO A 379 3.80 14.09 -14.29
C PRO A 379 3.99 12.62 -14.66
N GLY A 380 3.69 11.73 -13.74
CA GLY A 380 3.89 10.30 -13.98
C GLY A 380 3.87 9.47 -12.70
N GLN A 381 4.18 8.19 -12.84
CA GLN A 381 4.24 7.27 -11.70
C GLN A 381 5.67 7.11 -11.20
N TYR A 382 5.85 7.34 -9.92
CA TYR A 382 7.14 7.26 -9.24
C TYR A 382 7.08 6.28 -8.08
N LEU A 383 8.07 5.40 -8.00
CA LEU A 383 8.26 4.54 -6.85
C LEU A 383 9.20 5.26 -5.87
N LEU A 384 8.73 5.47 -4.66
CA LEU A 384 9.50 6.04 -3.56
C LEU A 384 9.97 4.90 -2.67
N VAL A 385 11.28 4.79 -2.46
CA VAL A 385 11.88 3.71 -1.67
C VAL A 385 12.78 4.31 -0.60
N ASN A 386 12.49 4.00 0.65
CA ASN A 386 13.22 4.53 1.79
C ASN A 386 13.70 3.43 2.70
N LYS A 387 14.94 3.49 3.12
CA LYS A 387 15.49 2.62 4.16
C LYS A 387 15.88 3.44 5.38
N ASN A 388 15.24 3.15 6.50
CA ASN A 388 15.55 3.77 7.77
C ASN A 388 15.69 2.69 8.85
N ASN A 389 16.83 2.66 9.55
CA ASN A 389 17.11 1.67 10.61
C ASN A 389 16.80 0.22 10.19
N ASP A 390 17.28 -0.20 9.03
CA ASP A 390 17.05 -1.53 8.42
C ASP A 390 15.60 -1.85 7.98
N VAL A 391 14.67 -0.95 8.20
CA VAL A 391 13.31 -1.08 7.66
C VAL A 391 13.27 -0.42 6.28
N LEU A 392 12.90 -1.22 5.28
CA LEU A 392 12.67 -0.74 3.92
C LEU A 392 11.19 -0.43 3.76
N ASN A 393 10.86 0.79 3.39
CA ASN A 393 9.52 1.20 3.05
C ASN A 393 9.45 1.54 1.56
N SER A 394 8.33 1.20 0.94
CA SER A 394 8.07 1.55 -0.45
C SER A 394 6.66 2.09 -0.61
N HIS A 395 6.53 3.10 -1.47
CA HIS A 395 5.27 3.74 -1.81
C HIS A 395 5.23 4.02 -3.30
N LEU A 396 4.05 3.98 -3.88
CA LEU A 396 3.89 4.51 -5.22
C LEU A 396 3.19 5.86 -5.14
N PHE A 397 3.69 6.81 -5.89
CA PHE A 397 3.09 8.12 -6.09
C PHE A 397 2.78 8.35 -7.56
N ASN A 398 1.55 8.75 -7.86
CA ASN A 398 1.13 9.15 -9.20
C ASN A 398 0.95 10.66 -9.23
N SER A 399 1.94 11.38 -9.73
CA SER A 399 1.91 12.83 -9.88
C SER A 399 1.02 13.23 -11.05
N VAL A 400 0.20 14.26 -10.83
CA VAL A 400 -0.69 14.84 -11.84
C VAL A 400 -0.09 16.19 -12.26
N ALA A 401 -0.25 16.58 -13.53
CA ALA A 401 0.21 17.89 -13.97
C ALA A 401 -0.51 18.97 -13.16
N SER A 402 0.24 19.84 -12.50
CA SER A 402 -0.28 21.08 -11.94
C SER A 402 -0.76 21.96 -13.11
N VAL A 403 -2.06 22.22 -13.14
CA VAL A 403 -2.70 23.11 -14.13
C VAL A 403 -2.44 24.57 -13.77
#